data_08453a8237f79381250773ea49d057aa
#
_entry.id   08453a8237f79381250773ea49d057aa
#
_cell.length_a   1.000
_cell.length_b   1.000
_cell.length_c   1.000
_cell.angle_alpha   90.00
_cell.angle_beta   90.00
_cell.angle_gamma   90.00
#
_symmetry.space_group_name_H-M   'P 1'
#
loop_
_entity.id
_entity.type
_entity.pdbx_description
1 polymer ?
#
loop_
_entity_poly.entity_id
_entity_poly.type
_entity_poly.pdbx_seq_one_letter_code
_entity_poly.pdbx_strand_id
1 'polypeptide(L)'
;VPLRLTEDGANVLASPQQNVWTGTDGVGAKHPMRCGDWTDPKTSGVFGTINRGAAGFTAANALSCSSSFRLYCFGIDHTEPLELPVLEDSAFVFFVSDGLWSPGNRTVADTLCTDEAAAAGLTGRYRAALTPNGKTLADVLPTSKVYTRSDGLTLGTVLNGATANTFPLLTAKQTLPADFRVWTGGSSQGTPEATCGDWSASGSGLEGLASDVGPSMFVAFTVDCTVSARVYCARFE
;
A
#
# COMPACT_ATOMS: atom_id res chain seq x y z
N VAL A 1 4.39 3.37 -11.25
CA VAL A 1 3.72 4.67 -11.02
C VAL A 1 2.24 4.42 -11.11
N PRO A 2 1.42 4.77 -10.09
CA PRO A 2 -0.03 4.75 -10.28
C PRO A 2 -0.37 5.62 -11.49
N LEU A 3 -1.32 5.19 -12.31
CA LEU A 3 -1.77 5.93 -13.48
C LEU A 3 -2.56 7.16 -13.02
N ARG A 4 -1.84 8.16 -12.52
CA ARG A 4 -2.39 9.41 -11.96
C ARG A 4 -2.38 10.57 -12.93
N LEU A 5 -1.73 10.39 -14.06
CA LEU A 5 -1.60 11.44 -15.05
C LEU A 5 -2.49 11.16 -16.24
N THR A 6 -3.08 12.20 -16.78
CA THR A 6 -3.68 12.20 -18.11
C THR A 6 -2.57 12.18 -19.17
N GLU A 7 -2.92 12.02 -20.43
CA GLU A 7 -1.98 12.05 -21.56
C GLU A 7 -1.20 13.38 -21.69
N ASP A 8 -1.81 14.48 -21.20
CA ASP A 8 -1.20 15.81 -21.16
C ASP A 8 -0.45 16.11 -19.84
N GLY A 9 -0.28 15.12 -18.97
CA GLY A 9 0.46 15.23 -17.73
C GLY A 9 -0.31 15.82 -16.55
N ALA A 10 -1.61 16.07 -16.66
CA ALA A 10 -2.40 16.59 -15.56
C ALA A 10 -2.64 15.51 -14.47
N ASN A 11 -2.49 15.90 -13.20
CA ASN A 11 -2.70 14.99 -12.08
C ASN A 11 -4.19 14.78 -11.78
N VAL A 12 -4.70 13.60 -12.07
CA VAL A 12 -6.13 13.25 -11.86
C VAL A 12 -6.53 13.02 -10.40
N LEU A 13 -5.59 12.94 -9.46
CA LEU A 13 -5.95 12.88 -8.03
C LEU A 13 -6.60 14.16 -7.52
N ALA A 14 -6.34 15.30 -8.15
CA ALA A 14 -7.01 16.56 -7.86
C ALA A 14 -8.45 16.61 -8.41
N SER A 15 -8.84 15.66 -9.26
CA SER A 15 -10.18 15.58 -9.84
C SER A 15 -11.14 14.85 -8.89
N PRO A 16 -12.40 15.26 -8.78
CA PRO A 16 -13.42 14.51 -8.06
C PRO A 16 -13.73 13.16 -8.71
N GLN A 17 -13.41 12.97 -10.00
CA GLN A 17 -13.62 11.72 -10.73
C GLN A 17 -12.35 10.90 -10.76
N GLN A 18 -12.25 9.92 -9.85
CA GLN A 18 -11.12 9.02 -9.72
C GLN A 18 -11.43 7.58 -10.18
N ASN A 19 -12.67 7.32 -10.55
CA ASN A 19 -13.10 6.01 -10.99
C ASN A 19 -12.81 5.79 -12.48
N VAL A 20 -12.48 4.55 -12.82
CA VAL A 20 -12.08 4.13 -14.16
C VAL A 20 -12.81 2.84 -14.51
N TRP A 21 -13.52 2.82 -15.65
CA TRP A 21 -14.12 1.59 -16.15
C TRP A 21 -13.05 0.56 -16.50
N THR A 22 -13.21 -0.67 -16.03
CA THR A 22 -12.24 -1.76 -16.24
C THR A 22 -12.88 -3.04 -16.74
N GLY A 23 -14.04 -3.44 -16.19
CA GLY A 23 -14.70 -4.71 -16.51
C GLY A 23 -13.87 -5.95 -16.16
N THR A 24 -12.84 -5.79 -15.30
CA THR A 24 -11.96 -6.87 -14.84
C THR A 24 -12.09 -7.06 -13.34
N ASP A 25 -11.77 -8.25 -12.85
CA ASP A 25 -11.63 -8.52 -11.43
C ASP A 25 -10.27 -8.04 -10.87
N GLY A 26 -10.04 -8.30 -9.58
CA GLY A 26 -8.83 -7.86 -8.88
C GLY A 26 -7.53 -8.53 -9.33
N VAL A 27 -7.61 -9.58 -10.14
CA VAL A 27 -6.47 -10.28 -10.74
C VAL A 27 -6.35 -10.03 -12.25
N GLY A 28 -7.18 -9.11 -12.80
CA GLY A 28 -7.16 -8.74 -14.21
C GLY A 28 -7.96 -9.67 -15.14
N ALA A 29 -8.66 -10.66 -14.60
CA ALA A 29 -9.51 -11.52 -15.40
C ALA A 29 -10.85 -10.84 -15.77
N LYS A 30 -11.48 -11.27 -16.84
CA LYS A 30 -12.74 -10.72 -17.35
C LYS A 30 -13.86 -10.88 -16.30
N HIS A 31 -14.47 -9.77 -15.89
CA HIS A 31 -15.57 -9.78 -14.93
C HIS A 31 -16.92 -9.93 -15.64
N PRO A 32 -17.93 -10.65 -15.09
CA PRO A 32 -19.25 -10.77 -15.69
C PRO A 32 -20.00 -9.42 -15.82
N MET A 33 -19.87 -8.54 -14.84
CA MET A 33 -20.43 -7.18 -14.88
C MET A 33 -19.51 -6.25 -15.68
N ARG A 34 -19.81 -6.04 -16.95
CA ARG A 34 -19.05 -5.20 -17.87
C ARG A 34 -19.92 -4.52 -18.92
N CYS A 35 -21.09 -4.04 -18.51
CA CYS A 35 -21.97 -3.25 -19.35
C CYS A 35 -22.41 -3.98 -20.66
N GLY A 36 -22.68 -5.30 -20.57
CA GLY A 36 -23.02 -6.07 -21.79
C GLY A 36 -21.92 -6.01 -22.86
N ASP A 37 -20.67 -6.25 -22.45
CA ASP A 37 -19.49 -6.02 -23.31
C ASP A 37 -19.38 -4.57 -23.83
N TRP A 38 -19.72 -3.61 -22.95
CA TRP A 38 -19.67 -2.15 -23.18
C TRP A 38 -20.72 -1.63 -24.17
N THR A 39 -21.79 -2.38 -24.40
CA THR A 39 -22.85 -2.04 -25.36
C THR A 39 -24.20 -1.74 -24.71
N ASP A 40 -24.39 -2.07 -23.42
CA ASP A 40 -25.65 -1.90 -22.71
C ASP A 40 -25.53 -0.99 -21.50
N PRO A 41 -26.03 0.27 -21.58
CA PRO A 41 -25.98 1.22 -20.47
C PRO A 41 -26.98 0.90 -19.34
N LYS A 42 -27.88 -0.08 -19.51
CA LYS A 42 -28.89 -0.45 -18.51
C LYS A 42 -28.41 -1.50 -17.51
N THR A 43 -27.23 -2.10 -17.74
CA THR A 43 -26.61 -3.08 -16.87
C THR A 43 -25.58 -2.42 -15.93
N SER A 44 -24.81 -3.23 -15.22
CA SER A 44 -23.73 -2.78 -14.34
C SER A 44 -22.37 -3.16 -14.89
N GLY A 45 -21.38 -2.34 -14.59
CA GLY A 45 -19.98 -2.58 -14.90
C GLY A 45 -19.09 -2.41 -13.67
N VAL A 46 -18.02 -3.19 -13.63
CA VAL A 46 -16.97 -3.05 -12.62
C VAL A 46 -16.04 -1.91 -13.00
N PHE A 47 -15.65 -1.14 -12.00
CA PHE A 47 -14.69 -0.06 -12.12
C PHE A 47 -13.57 -0.18 -11.09
N GLY A 48 -12.40 0.28 -11.44
CA GLY A 48 -11.27 0.52 -10.55
C GLY A 48 -11.18 1.96 -10.09
N THR A 49 -10.25 2.24 -9.20
CA THR A 49 -10.00 3.59 -8.68
C THR A 49 -8.51 3.90 -8.74
N ILE A 50 -8.16 5.05 -9.30
CA ILE A 50 -6.76 5.43 -9.55
C ILE A 50 -5.93 5.67 -8.28
N ASN A 51 -6.56 5.86 -7.14
CA ASN A 51 -5.90 6.07 -5.84
C ASN A 51 -5.72 4.77 -5.04
N ARG A 52 -6.15 3.63 -5.58
CA ARG A 52 -5.95 2.31 -4.98
C ARG A 52 -4.88 1.53 -5.72
N GLY A 53 -4.23 0.63 -5.00
CA GLY A 53 -3.29 -0.32 -5.57
C GLY A 53 -3.90 -1.69 -5.82
N ALA A 54 -3.12 -2.60 -6.40
CA ALA A 54 -3.46 -4.01 -6.63
C ALA A 54 -4.91 -4.22 -7.12
N ALA A 55 -5.70 -5.01 -6.37
CA ALA A 55 -7.07 -5.34 -6.75
C ALA A 55 -8.00 -4.14 -6.90
N GLY A 56 -7.84 -3.10 -6.07
CA GLY A 56 -8.67 -1.90 -6.12
C GLY A 56 -8.44 -1.01 -7.33
N PHE A 57 -7.27 -1.13 -7.98
CA PHE A 57 -6.95 -0.46 -9.23
C PHE A 57 -7.84 -0.94 -10.39
N THR A 58 -8.19 -2.23 -10.42
CA THR A 58 -9.03 -2.83 -11.45
C THR A 58 -10.46 -3.12 -11.00
N ALA A 59 -10.67 -3.46 -9.72
CA ALA A 59 -11.96 -3.90 -9.19
C ALA A 59 -12.23 -3.28 -7.82
N ALA A 60 -12.60 -2.00 -7.79
CA ALA A 60 -12.98 -1.32 -6.55
C ALA A 60 -14.44 -1.57 -6.18
N ASN A 61 -15.35 -1.54 -7.16
CA ASN A 61 -16.79 -1.75 -6.99
C ASN A 61 -17.47 -1.89 -8.37
N ALA A 62 -18.80 -2.02 -8.37
CA ALA A 62 -19.63 -2.02 -9.58
C ALA A 62 -20.70 -0.92 -9.51
N LEU A 63 -21.00 -0.33 -10.66
CA LEU A 63 -22.02 0.71 -10.77
C LEU A 63 -22.78 0.62 -12.10
N SER A 64 -23.90 1.35 -12.20
CA SER A 64 -24.68 1.43 -13.45
C SER A 64 -23.83 1.96 -14.60
N CYS A 65 -23.94 1.33 -15.75
CA CYS A 65 -23.23 1.68 -16.97
C CYS A 65 -23.68 3.00 -17.61
N SER A 66 -24.73 3.62 -17.07
CA SER A 66 -25.09 4.97 -17.41
C SER A 66 -24.19 6.06 -16.75
N SER A 67 -23.32 5.65 -15.83
CA SER A 67 -22.36 6.55 -15.19
C SER A 67 -21.19 6.87 -16.12
N SER A 68 -20.64 8.08 -16.00
CA SER A 68 -19.46 8.50 -16.77
C SER A 68 -18.21 8.33 -15.91
N PHE A 69 -17.29 7.46 -16.33
CA PHE A 69 -15.99 7.25 -15.69
C PHE A 69 -14.87 7.40 -16.71
N ARG A 70 -13.64 7.47 -16.22
CA ARG A 70 -12.43 7.51 -17.04
C ARG A 70 -12.14 6.13 -17.65
N LEU A 71 -11.18 6.09 -18.55
CA LEU A 71 -10.60 4.85 -19.11
C LEU A 71 -9.09 4.84 -18.84
N TYR A 72 -8.52 3.67 -18.62
CA TYR A 72 -7.08 3.48 -18.73
C TYR A 72 -6.71 3.38 -20.20
N CYS A 73 -5.70 4.14 -20.59
CA CYS A 73 -5.13 4.07 -21.94
C CYS A 73 -3.70 3.51 -21.85
N PHE A 74 -3.41 2.50 -22.64
CA PHE A 74 -2.08 1.86 -22.69
C PHE A 74 -1.53 2.00 -24.11
N GLY A 75 -0.28 2.46 -24.23
CA GLY A 75 0.49 2.35 -25.44
C GLY A 75 0.77 0.87 -25.74
N ILE A 76 0.63 0.47 -26.99
CA ILE A 76 0.84 -0.92 -27.44
C ILE A 76 2.07 -1.05 -28.35
N ASP A 77 2.78 0.04 -28.57
CA ASP A 77 3.94 0.16 -29.45
C ASP A 77 5.29 0.04 -28.69
N HIS A 78 5.25 0.04 -27.35
CA HIS A 78 6.40 -0.17 -26.48
C HIS A 78 6.35 -1.59 -25.91
N THR A 79 7.23 -2.46 -26.40
CA THR A 79 7.36 -3.86 -25.98
C THR A 79 8.68 -4.16 -25.28
N GLU A 80 9.50 -3.15 -25.08
CA GLU A 80 10.77 -3.29 -24.37
C GLU A 80 10.54 -3.68 -22.91
N PRO A 81 11.28 -4.67 -22.39
CA PRO A 81 11.20 -5.03 -20.98
C PRO A 81 11.50 -3.82 -20.09
N LEU A 82 10.68 -3.62 -19.06
CA LEU A 82 10.97 -2.60 -18.06
C LEU A 82 12.18 -3.02 -17.22
N GLU A 83 13.26 -2.27 -17.28
CA GLU A 83 14.37 -2.43 -16.36
C GLU A 83 14.02 -1.84 -15.00
N LEU A 84 14.02 -2.71 -13.98
CA LEU A 84 13.84 -2.25 -12.60
C LEU A 84 15.15 -1.64 -12.09
N PRO A 85 15.07 -0.59 -11.24
CA PRO A 85 16.27 -0.04 -10.60
C PRO A 85 16.97 -1.10 -9.77
N VAL A 86 18.30 -1.09 -9.80
CA VAL A 86 19.09 -1.94 -8.90
C VAL A 86 18.96 -1.41 -7.48
N LEU A 87 18.65 -2.30 -6.55
CA LEU A 87 18.58 -1.95 -5.14
C LEU A 87 19.99 -1.78 -4.57
N GLU A 88 20.34 -0.57 -4.18
CA GLU A 88 21.63 -0.27 -3.58
C GLU A 88 21.71 -0.78 -2.14
N ASP A 89 22.86 -1.29 -1.72
CA ASP A 89 23.10 -1.78 -0.36
C ASP A 89 22.86 -0.71 0.73
N SER A 90 23.04 0.57 0.37
CA SER A 90 22.78 1.71 1.25
C SER A 90 21.32 2.17 1.28
N ALA A 91 20.45 1.60 0.44
CA ALA A 91 19.06 2.02 0.33
C ALA A 91 18.29 1.82 1.65
N PHE A 92 17.47 2.81 2.00
CA PHE A 92 16.51 2.69 3.11
C PHE A 92 15.27 1.95 2.61
N VAL A 93 15.29 0.62 2.74
CA VAL A 93 14.20 -0.22 2.25
C VAL A 93 13.01 -0.19 3.19
N PHE A 94 11.81 -0.13 2.61
CA PHE A 94 10.52 -0.22 3.29
C PHE A 94 9.69 -1.32 2.62
N PHE A 95 9.24 -2.29 3.41
CA PHE A 95 8.48 -3.44 2.90
C PHE A 95 7.38 -3.85 3.89
N VAL A 96 6.48 -4.74 3.48
CA VAL A 96 5.48 -5.35 4.35
C VAL A 96 5.94 -6.76 4.74
N SER A 97 5.76 -7.16 6.00
CA SER A 97 6.14 -8.50 6.45
C SER A 97 5.35 -9.59 5.69
N ASP A 98 6.00 -10.71 5.41
CA ASP A 98 5.32 -11.91 4.89
C ASP A 98 4.62 -12.67 6.01
N GLY A 99 5.22 -12.72 7.20
CA GLY A 99 4.63 -13.25 8.40
C GLY A 99 3.57 -12.35 9.03
N LEU A 100 2.68 -12.96 9.80
CA LEU A 100 1.70 -12.26 10.63
C LEU A 100 2.26 -12.05 12.03
N TRP A 101 1.89 -10.93 12.63
CA TRP A 101 2.20 -10.60 14.01
C TRP A 101 0.92 -10.23 14.74
N SER A 102 0.81 -10.65 16.02
CA SER A 102 -0.25 -10.22 16.94
C SER A 102 0.31 -9.24 17.94
N PRO A 103 -0.40 -8.16 18.27
CA PRO A 103 -0.01 -7.27 19.37
C PRO A 103 0.28 -8.03 20.66
N GLY A 104 1.28 -7.59 21.42
CA GLY A 104 1.73 -8.22 22.65
C GLY A 104 3.19 -7.90 22.99
N ASN A 105 4.05 -7.82 22.01
CA ASN A 105 5.45 -7.44 22.21
C ASN A 105 6.06 -6.88 20.92
N ARG A 106 6.40 -5.60 20.91
CA ARG A 106 7.04 -4.93 19.76
C ARG A 106 8.38 -5.55 19.35
N THR A 107 9.15 -6.04 20.32
CA THR A 107 10.43 -6.70 20.02
C THR A 107 10.25 -7.91 19.10
N VAL A 108 9.14 -8.63 19.21
CA VAL A 108 8.82 -9.75 18.32
C VAL A 108 8.54 -9.23 16.89
N ALA A 109 7.86 -8.10 16.75
CA ALA A 109 7.65 -7.47 15.45
C ALA A 109 8.97 -6.98 14.83
N ASP A 110 9.85 -6.39 15.63
CA ASP A 110 11.18 -5.95 15.17
C ASP A 110 12.05 -7.16 14.74
N THR A 111 11.97 -8.26 15.48
CA THR A 111 12.66 -9.51 15.11
C THR A 111 12.12 -10.07 13.80
N LEU A 112 10.79 -10.11 13.61
CA LEU A 112 10.17 -10.53 12.36
C LEU A 112 10.71 -9.72 11.16
N CYS A 113 10.77 -8.39 11.30
CA CYS A 113 11.31 -7.51 10.26
C CYS A 113 12.79 -7.78 9.97
N THR A 114 13.59 -8.03 11.00
CA THR A 114 15.01 -8.30 10.86
C THR A 114 15.25 -9.65 10.17
N ASP A 115 14.52 -10.69 10.58
CA ASP A 115 14.66 -12.03 10.04
C ASP A 115 14.21 -12.10 8.57
N GLU A 116 13.12 -11.45 8.22
CA GLU A 116 12.65 -11.40 6.84
C GLU A 116 13.58 -10.60 5.92
N ALA A 117 14.12 -9.48 6.40
CA ALA A 117 15.11 -8.71 5.67
C ALA A 117 16.38 -9.55 5.41
N ALA A 118 16.88 -10.21 6.45
CA ALA A 118 18.06 -11.09 6.33
C ALA A 118 17.80 -12.27 5.37
N ALA A 119 16.64 -12.91 5.45
CA ALA A 119 16.25 -14.00 4.56
C ALA A 119 16.11 -13.57 3.09
N ALA A 120 15.87 -12.28 2.84
CA ALA A 120 15.81 -11.68 1.51
C ALA A 120 17.16 -11.09 1.04
N GLY A 121 18.21 -11.17 1.87
CA GLY A 121 19.54 -10.61 1.55
C GLY A 121 19.62 -9.09 1.66
N LEU A 122 18.65 -8.45 2.32
CA LEU A 122 18.64 -7.00 2.53
C LEU A 122 19.65 -6.64 3.63
N THR A 123 20.47 -5.64 3.39
CA THR A 123 21.49 -5.16 4.33
C THR A 123 20.94 -4.10 5.28
N GLY A 124 21.57 -3.92 6.45
CA GLY A 124 21.21 -2.91 7.44
C GLY A 124 20.34 -3.47 8.58
N ARG A 125 19.87 -2.56 9.45
CA ARG A 125 19.04 -2.90 10.61
C ARG A 125 17.59 -2.51 10.35
N TYR A 126 16.68 -3.44 10.62
CA TYR A 126 15.26 -3.29 10.37
C TYR A 126 14.46 -3.29 11.66
N ARG A 127 13.34 -2.58 11.66
CA ARG A 127 12.34 -2.60 12.73
C ARG A 127 10.94 -2.48 12.17
N ALA A 128 9.96 -2.85 12.98
CA ALA A 128 8.56 -2.63 12.67
C ALA A 128 8.21 -1.13 12.76
N ALA A 129 7.54 -0.62 11.73
CA ALA A 129 7.06 0.75 11.67
C ALA A 129 5.74 0.89 12.46
N LEU A 130 5.79 0.54 13.75
CA LEU A 130 4.68 0.63 14.68
C LEU A 130 4.79 1.91 15.49
N THR A 131 3.75 2.73 15.45
CA THR A 131 3.70 3.98 16.22
C THR A 131 3.49 3.68 17.71
N PRO A 132 4.40 4.07 18.63
CA PRO A 132 4.20 3.90 20.06
C PRO A 132 3.15 4.88 20.60
N ASN A 133 2.62 4.59 21.76
CA ASN A 133 1.71 5.50 22.44
C ASN A 133 2.38 6.87 22.70
N GLY A 134 1.69 7.94 22.34
CA GLY A 134 2.20 9.31 22.50
C GLY A 134 3.36 9.70 21.56
N LYS A 135 3.70 8.85 20.59
CA LYS A 135 4.73 9.09 19.57
C LYS A 135 4.15 9.09 18.17
N THR A 136 4.91 9.62 17.25
CA THR A 136 4.59 9.56 15.81
C THR A 136 5.48 8.53 15.12
N LEU A 137 5.16 8.17 13.89
CA LEU A 137 6.03 7.32 13.09
C LEU A 137 7.40 7.99 12.84
N ALA A 138 7.43 9.33 12.79
CA ALA A 138 8.64 10.13 12.69
C ALA A 138 9.59 9.98 13.89
N ASP A 139 9.07 9.64 15.07
CA ASP A 139 9.89 9.35 16.25
C ASP A 139 10.52 7.95 16.20
N VAL A 140 10.04 7.09 15.29
CA VAL A 140 10.48 5.70 15.16
C VAL A 140 11.41 5.50 13.98
N LEU A 141 11.16 6.21 12.87
CA LEU A 141 11.87 6.06 11.60
C LEU A 141 12.54 7.36 11.16
N PRO A 142 13.68 7.30 10.46
CA PRO A 142 14.34 8.49 9.90
C PRO A 142 13.45 9.21 8.89
N THR A 143 13.00 10.44 9.21
CA THR A 143 12.11 11.24 8.34
C THR A 143 12.80 11.87 7.14
N SER A 144 14.11 12.08 7.23
CA SER A 144 14.91 12.70 6.17
C SER A 144 15.35 11.73 5.08
N LYS A 145 15.09 10.44 5.26
CA LYS A 145 15.52 9.40 4.31
C LYS A 145 14.46 9.17 3.24
N VAL A 146 14.94 8.99 2.03
CA VAL A 146 14.13 8.50 0.93
C VAL A 146 14.07 6.98 1.05
N TYR A 147 12.87 6.47 1.19
CA TYR A 147 12.63 5.03 1.25
C TYR A 147 12.47 4.44 -0.14
N THR A 148 12.93 3.21 -0.27
CA THR A 148 12.89 2.43 -1.49
C THR A 148 12.14 1.13 -1.22
N ARG A 149 11.29 0.71 -2.12
CA ARG A 149 10.63 -0.60 -2.07
C ARG A 149 11.68 -1.71 -2.27
N SER A 150 11.39 -2.92 -1.84
CA SER A 150 12.33 -4.07 -1.92
C SER A 150 12.80 -4.40 -3.35
N ASP A 151 12.10 -3.96 -4.39
CA ASP A 151 12.46 -4.11 -5.80
C ASP A 151 13.19 -2.89 -6.40
N GLY A 152 13.66 -1.97 -5.57
CA GLY A 152 14.43 -0.80 -6.00
C GLY A 152 13.59 0.43 -6.37
N LEU A 153 12.26 0.33 -6.43
CA LEU A 153 11.43 1.50 -6.75
C LEU A 153 11.40 2.50 -5.59
N THR A 154 11.68 3.75 -5.89
CA THR A 154 11.65 4.84 -4.91
C THR A 154 10.24 5.13 -4.45
N LEU A 155 10.01 5.08 -3.13
CA LEU A 155 8.74 5.39 -2.47
C LEU A 155 8.63 6.87 -2.09
N GLY A 156 9.75 7.55 -1.95
CA GLY A 156 9.84 8.91 -1.43
C GLY A 156 10.03 8.95 0.09
N THR A 157 9.75 10.09 0.70
CA THR A 157 9.79 10.26 2.17
C THR A 157 8.48 9.74 2.76
N VAL A 158 8.38 8.47 3.05
CA VAL A 158 7.17 7.75 3.50
C VAL A 158 6.45 8.41 4.68
N LEU A 159 7.13 9.27 5.41
CA LEU A 159 6.68 9.78 6.70
C LEU A 159 6.02 11.16 6.65
N ASN A 160 5.92 11.79 5.51
CA ASN A 160 5.28 13.09 5.35
C ASN A 160 3.78 13.01 4.97
N GLY A 161 3.08 12.05 5.54
CA GLY A 161 1.63 11.96 5.34
C GLY A 161 1.24 11.63 3.89
N ALA A 162 0.05 11.58 3.64
CA ALA A 162 -0.79 11.36 2.47
C ALA A 162 -0.22 11.44 1.02
N THR A 163 0.98 11.91 0.77
CA THR A 163 1.42 12.24 -0.59
C THR A 163 2.58 11.41 -1.14
N ALA A 164 3.27 10.68 -0.29
CA ALA A 164 4.58 10.14 -0.67
C ALA A 164 4.55 8.74 -1.28
N ASN A 165 3.64 7.86 -0.86
CA ASN A 165 3.64 6.51 -1.39
C ASN A 165 2.83 6.39 -2.68
N THR A 166 3.52 6.05 -3.76
CA THR A 166 2.95 5.95 -5.10
C THR A 166 2.75 4.52 -5.58
N PHE A 167 3.17 3.52 -4.77
CA PHE A 167 3.11 2.11 -5.15
C PHE A 167 2.62 1.25 -3.98
N PRO A 168 1.90 0.15 -4.24
CA PRO A 168 1.66 -0.89 -3.24
C PRO A 168 2.99 -1.42 -2.71
N LEU A 169 3.03 -1.76 -1.44
CA LEU A 169 4.23 -2.35 -0.87
C LEU A 169 4.33 -3.85 -1.21
N LEU A 170 5.55 -4.30 -1.38
CA LEU A 170 5.91 -5.69 -1.53
C LEU A 170 6.48 -6.24 -0.21
N THR A 171 6.53 -7.56 -0.10
CA THR A 171 7.31 -8.24 0.94
C THR A 171 8.81 -8.03 0.69
N ALA A 172 9.66 -8.41 1.65
CA ALA A 172 11.11 -8.38 1.47
C ALA A 172 11.57 -9.19 0.23
N LYS A 173 10.85 -10.26 -0.10
CA LYS A 173 11.10 -11.14 -1.27
C LYS A 173 10.49 -10.63 -2.58
N GLN A 174 10.07 -9.37 -2.62
CA GLN A 174 9.52 -8.72 -3.81
C GLN A 174 8.19 -9.33 -4.31
N THR A 175 7.43 -9.98 -3.44
CA THR A 175 6.12 -10.53 -3.75
C THR A 175 5.00 -9.65 -3.19
N LEU A 176 3.81 -9.71 -3.79
CA LEU A 176 2.62 -9.12 -3.17
C LEU A 176 2.23 -9.94 -1.93
N PRO A 177 1.90 -9.29 -0.80
CA PRO A 177 1.42 -10.01 0.37
C PRO A 177 0.07 -10.67 0.10
N ALA A 178 -0.15 -11.86 0.66
CA ALA A 178 -1.41 -12.59 0.51
C ALA A 178 -2.59 -11.88 1.21
N ASP A 179 -2.31 -11.12 2.28
CA ASP A 179 -3.24 -10.22 2.95
C ASP A 179 -2.58 -8.85 3.05
N PHE A 180 -3.35 -7.81 2.76
CA PHE A 180 -2.85 -6.43 2.72
C PHE A 180 -3.05 -5.66 4.04
N ARG A 181 -3.67 -6.25 5.05
CA ARG A 181 -3.89 -5.63 6.35
C ARG A 181 -2.60 -5.55 7.14
N VAL A 182 -2.30 -4.36 7.66
CA VAL A 182 -1.02 -4.05 8.32
C VAL A 182 -1.25 -3.24 9.58
N TRP A 183 -0.71 -3.67 10.71
CA TRP A 183 -0.69 -2.89 11.94
C TRP A 183 0.15 -1.64 11.78
N THR A 184 -0.38 -0.49 12.18
CA THR A 184 0.28 0.82 12.06
C THR A 184 0.23 1.65 13.36
N GLY A 185 -0.89 1.63 14.06
CA GLY A 185 -1.10 2.35 15.33
C GLY A 185 -1.26 3.85 15.22
N GLY A 186 -1.13 4.44 14.05
CA GLY A 186 -1.18 5.88 13.90
C GLY A 186 -1.55 6.35 12.50
N SER A 187 -2.01 7.59 12.41
CA SER A 187 -2.30 8.23 11.15
C SER A 187 -1.01 8.51 10.36
N SER A 188 -1.16 8.70 9.05
CA SER A 188 -0.09 9.19 8.18
C SER A 188 0.46 10.56 8.61
N GLN A 189 -0.26 11.29 9.45
CA GLN A 189 0.14 12.58 10.01
C GLN A 189 0.74 12.45 11.42
N GLY A 190 0.94 11.21 11.90
CA GLY A 190 1.68 10.94 13.12
C GLY A 190 0.89 11.13 14.43
N THR A 191 -0.42 11.27 14.39
CA THR A 191 -1.21 11.22 15.62
C THR A 191 -1.40 9.77 16.06
N PRO A 192 -0.97 9.39 17.28
CA PRO A 192 -1.28 8.08 17.84
C PRO A 192 -2.76 8.03 18.17
N GLU A 193 -3.50 7.12 17.54
CA GLU A 193 -4.95 7.03 17.77
C GLU A 193 -5.33 5.73 18.48
N ALA A 194 -4.83 4.60 18.03
CA ALA A 194 -5.14 3.31 18.63
C ALA A 194 -3.94 2.34 18.44
N THR A 195 -3.23 2.09 19.51
CA THR A 195 -1.93 1.38 19.53
C THR A 195 -1.98 0.08 20.33
N CYS A 196 -3.15 -0.52 20.54
CA CYS A 196 -3.26 -1.74 21.35
C CYS A 196 -2.62 -1.61 22.74
N GLY A 197 -2.84 -0.48 23.42
CA GLY A 197 -2.20 -0.23 24.71
C GLY A 197 -0.66 -0.22 24.65
N ASP A 198 -0.11 0.50 23.68
CA ASP A 198 1.32 0.48 23.32
C ASP A 198 1.82 -0.91 22.91
N TRP A 199 1.00 -1.59 22.14
CA TRP A 199 1.27 -2.91 21.58
C TRP A 199 1.37 -4.04 22.63
N SER A 200 0.69 -3.84 23.78
CA SER A 200 0.59 -4.85 24.84
C SER A 200 -0.57 -5.84 24.69
N ALA A 201 -1.24 -5.84 23.54
CA ALA A 201 -2.39 -6.68 23.19
C ALA A 201 -3.73 -6.28 23.85
N SER A 202 -3.87 -5.06 24.38
CA SER A 202 -5.12 -4.59 24.96
C SER A 202 -5.81 -3.51 24.12
N GLY A 203 -7.15 -3.54 24.07
CA GLY A 203 -7.98 -2.54 23.42
C GLY A 203 -8.05 -2.69 21.91
N SER A 204 -8.04 -1.56 21.20
CA SER A 204 -8.08 -1.51 19.75
C SER A 204 -6.81 -0.91 19.16
N GLY A 205 -6.52 -1.26 17.92
CA GLY A 205 -5.40 -0.74 17.16
C GLY A 205 -5.81 -0.34 15.76
N LEU A 206 -5.00 0.51 15.12
CA LEU A 206 -5.19 0.92 13.74
C LEU A 206 -4.44 0.00 12.79
N GLU A 207 -5.13 -0.39 11.74
CA GLU A 207 -4.56 -1.06 10.58
C GLU A 207 -4.63 -0.17 9.35
N GLY A 208 -3.61 -0.28 8.51
CA GLY A 208 -3.57 0.23 7.16
C GLY A 208 -3.69 -0.87 6.12
N LEU A 209 -3.61 -0.49 4.85
CA LEU A 209 -3.63 -1.40 3.69
C LEU A 209 -2.36 -1.24 2.86
N ALA A 210 -1.53 -2.28 2.82
CA ALA A 210 -0.29 -2.30 2.03
C ALA A 210 -0.54 -2.23 0.51
N SER A 211 -1.75 -2.56 0.06
CA SER A 211 -2.17 -2.42 -1.33
C SER A 211 -2.49 -0.99 -1.72
N ASP A 212 -2.76 -0.12 -0.76
CA ASP A 212 -3.20 1.23 -1.02
C ASP A 212 -2.03 2.22 -1.11
N VAL A 213 -2.34 3.40 -1.62
CA VAL A 213 -1.42 4.52 -1.72
C VAL A 213 -2.02 5.72 -1.00
N GLY A 214 -1.17 6.52 -0.36
CA GLY A 214 -1.64 7.67 0.43
C GLY A 214 -2.10 7.28 1.85
N PRO A 215 -3.08 8.02 2.44
CA PRO A 215 -3.44 7.87 3.86
C PRO A 215 -3.94 6.50 4.28
N SER A 216 -4.69 5.80 3.43
CA SER A 216 -5.24 4.48 3.73
C SER A 216 -4.18 3.39 3.90
N MET A 217 -2.96 3.66 3.44
CA MET A 217 -1.80 2.83 3.76
C MET A 217 -1.55 2.74 5.27
N PHE A 218 -1.87 3.80 6.02
CA PHE A 218 -1.63 3.86 7.46
C PHE A 218 -2.91 3.81 8.29
N VAL A 219 -4.04 4.28 7.75
CA VAL A 219 -5.33 4.36 8.45
C VAL A 219 -6.43 3.86 7.54
N ALA A 220 -6.84 2.62 7.71
CA ALA A 220 -7.96 2.04 6.99
C ALA A 220 -9.05 1.53 7.95
N PHE A 221 -8.64 0.86 9.03
CA PHE A 221 -9.56 0.22 9.97
C PHE A 221 -9.09 0.36 11.41
N THR A 222 -10.06 0.40 12.34
CA THR A 222 -9.82 0.16 13.77
C THR A 222 -10.29 -1.25 14.08
N VAL A 223 -9.44 -2.07 14.67
CA VAL A 223 -9.72 -3.47 14.95
C VAL A 223 -9.29 -3.87 16.37
N ASP A 224 -9.83 -4.98 16.85
CA ASP A 224 -9.45 -5.55 18.13
C ASP A 224 -8.02 -6.10 18.09
N CYS A 225 -7.26 -5.88 19.17
CA CYS A 225 -5.85 -6.25 19.25
C CYS A 225 -5.57 -7.75 19.39
N THR A 226 -6.60 -8.58 19.40
CA THR A 226 -6.47 -10.05 19.33
C THR A 226 -6.25 -10.56 17.91
N VAL A 227 -6.41 -9.70 16.90
CA VAL A 227 -6.25 -10.06 15.49
C VAL A 227 -4.76 -10.10 15.13
N SER A 228 -4.38 -11.07 14.30
CA SER A 228 -3.05 -11.10 13.68
C SER A 228 -3.10 -10.38 12.33
N ALA A 229 -2.15 -9.50 12.09
CA ALA A 229 -1.96 -8.85 10.80
C ALA A 229 -0.46 -8.71 10.50
N ARG A 230 -0.12 -8.24 9.32
CA ARG A 230 1.26 -7.93 8.94
C ARG A 230 1.76 -6.68 9.65
N VAL A 231 3.04 -6.38 9.53
CA VAL A 231 3.65 -5.12 9.97
C VAL A 231 4.42 -4.51 8.80
N TYR A 232 4.52 -3.19 8.78
CA TYR A 232 5.51 -2.53 7.94
C TYR A 232 6.88 -2.66 8.57
N CYS A 233 7.86 -2.97 7.74
CA CYS A 233 9.26 -3.10 8.11
C CYS A 233 10.07 -2.02 7.41
N ALA A 234 10.89 -1.32 8.17
CA ALA A 234 11.71 -0.25 7.66
C ALA A 234 13.17 -0.38 8.11
N ARG A 235 14.10 -0.14 7.17
CA ARG A 235 15.49 0.11 7.54
C ARG A 235 15.58 1.41 8.34
N PHE A 236 16.34 1.42 9.43
CA PHE A 236 16.51 2.61 10.26
C PHE A 236 18.00 3.00 10.48
N GLU A 237 18.94 2.09 10.16
CA GLU A 237 20.40 2.29 10.17
C GLU A 237 21.05 1.64 8.94
#